data_17b2e6ea63aa42ffd58ed33a59446116
#
_entry.id   17b2e6ea63aa42ffd58ed33a59446116
#
_cell.length_a   1.000
_cell.length_b   1.000
_cell.length_c   1.000
_cell.angle_alpha   90.00
_cell.angle_beta   90.00
_cell.angle_gamma   90.00
#
_symmetry.space_group_name_H-M   'P 1'
#
loop_
_entity.id
_entity.type
_entity.pdbx_description
1 polymer ?
#
loop_
_entity_poly.entity_id
_entity_poly.type
_entity_poly.pdbx_seq_one_letter_code
_entity_poly.pdbx_strand_id
1 'polypeptide(L)'
;MKILVPVDSSKAALAPVAHLAALHRAGIEIEALILNVQPRFSSHVARFTSRSARQALRAERSREAMAQAIQDLSAEGVPFRAMTEVGMPAERIAAVAEREQVDEIMMGVGRHPAWLRWVNPSIAQGVMERTDIGVTVFARGQAGMIERYALPAGVAGLAALLLTAE
;
A
#
# COMPACT_ATOMS: atom_id res chain seq x y z
N MET A 1 5.18 9.24 12.73
CA MET A 1 4.84 7.85 12.38
C MET A 1 5.07 7.65 10.90
N LYS A 2 5.80 6.60 10.51
CA LYS A 2 6.14 6.30 9.12
C LYS A 2 5.26 5.17 8.59
N ILE A 3 4.50 5.43 7.53
CA ILE A 3 3.46 4.52 7.04
C ILE A 3 3.75 4.11 5.61
N LEU A 4 3.82 2.80 5.34
CA LEU A 4 3.96 2.27 4.00
C LEU A 4 2.57 2.08 3.36
N VAL A 5 2.39 2.67 2.19
CA VAL A 5 1.16 2.53 1.40
C VAL A 5 1.49 1.94 0.03
N PRO A 6 1.27 0.64 -0.15
CA PRO A 6 1.36 0.03 -1.47
C PRO A 6 0.23 0.54 -2.36
N VAL A 7 0.58 1.03 -3.55
CA VAL A 7 -0.40 1.53 -4.53
C VAL A 7 -0.24 0.83 -5.87
N ASP A 8 -1.38 0.57 -6.48
CA ASP A 8 -1.52 0.13 -7.87
C ASP A 8 -2.48 1.09 -8.59
N SER A 9 -2.83 0.78 -9.84
CA SER A 9 -3.79 1.60 -10.61
C SER A 9 -5.25 1.43 -10.16
N SER A 10 -5.53 0.68 -9.09
CA SER A 10 -6.90 0.46 -8.61
C SER A 10 -7.39 1.62 -7.72
N LYS A 11 -8.69 1.89 -7.80
CA LYS A 11 -9.32 2.89 -6.90
C LYS A 11 -9.28 2.48 -5.43
N ALA A 12 -9.12 1.19 -5.12
CA ALA A 12 -9.05 0.71 -3.75
C ALA A 12 -7.76 1.16 -3.07
N ALA A 13 -6.66 1.27 -3.82
CA ALA A 13 -5.36 1.72 -3.32
C ALA A 13 -5.37 3.19 -2.81
N LEU A 14 -6.39 3.97 -3.15
CA LEU A 14 -6.53 5.36 -2.71
C LEU A 14 -7.22 5.50 -1.33
N ALA A 15 -7.87 4.45 -0.82
CA ALA A 15 -8.53 4.52 0.49
C ALA A 15 -7.54 4.79 1.66
N PRO A 16 -6.38 4.10 1.74
CA PRO A 16 -5.33 4.46 2.71
C PRO A 16 -4.83 5.90 2.55
N VAL A 17 -4.68 6.39 1.32
CA VAL A 17 -4.22 7.75 1.03
C VAL A 17 -5.18 8.79 1.61
N ALA A 18 -6.49 8.62 1.40
CA ALA A 18 -7.50 9.48 1.98
C ALA A 18 -7.50 9.44 3.52
N HIS A 19 -7.22 8.27 4.11
CA HIS A 19 -7.08 8.12 5.55
C HIS A 19 -5.87 8.88 6.09
N LEU A 20 -4.70 8.78 5.43
CA LEU A 20 -3.50 9.56 5.79
C LEU A 20 -3.76 11.06 5.76
N ALA A 21 -4.45 11.56 4.74
CA ALA A 21 -4.85 12.95 4.66
C ALA A 21 -5.73 13.38 5.86
N ALA A 22 -6.66 12.51 6.28
CA ALA A 22 -7.49 12.76 7.46
C ALA A 22 -6.68 12.79 8.76
N LEU A 23 -5.73 11.86 8.94
CA LEU A 23 -4.84 11.84 10.10
C LEU A 23 -3.97 13.11 10.16
N HIS A 24 -3.42 13.51 9.02
CA HIS A 24 -2.61 14.73 8.93
C HIS A 24 -3.41 15.99 9.28
N ARG A 25 -4.64 16.12 8.77
CA ARG A 25 -5.55 17.21 9.15
C ARG A 25 -5.93 17.22 10.63
N ALA A 26 -5.95 16.05 11.27
CA ALA A 26 -6.13 15.92 12.71
C ALA A 26 -4.87 16.26 13.53
N GLY A 27 -3.80 16.71 12.88
CA GLY A 27 -2.56 17.11 13.55
C GLY A 27 -1.61 15.95 13.90
N ILE A 28 -1.84 14.75 13.36
CA ILE A 28 -0.94 13.61 13.58
C ILE A 28 0.26 13.74 12.64
N GLU A 29 1.46 13.73 13.21
CA GLU A 29 2.70 13.74 12.44
C GLU A 29 2.92 12.39 11.75
N ILE A 30 2.82 12.37 10.43
CA ILE A 30 3.00 11.19 9.59
C ILE A 30 3.97 11.47 8.44
N GLU A 31 4.69 10.45 8.02
CA GLU A 31 5.45 10.38 6.79
C GLU A 31 4.93 9.20 5.97
N ALA A 32 4.43 9.45 4.76
CA ALA A 32 3.93 8.40 3.88
C ALA A 32 5.05 7.86 2.98
N LEU A 33 5.18 6.55 2.90
CA LEU A 33 6.03 5.87 1.92
C LEU A 33 5.14 5.19 0.88
N ILE A 34 5.01 5.82 -0.29
CA ILE A 34 4.20 5.30 -1.39
C ILE A 34 5.03 4.31 -2.18
N LEU A 35 4.57 3.06 -2.24
CA LEU A 35 5.28 1.97 -2.91
C LEU A 35 4.45 1.41 -4.07
N ASN A 36 5.03 1.41 -5.26
CA ASN A 36 4.50 0.65 -6.38
C ASN A 36 5.39 -0.57 -6.67
N VAL A 37 4.80 -1.76 -6.71
CA VAL A 37 5.53 -3.00 -7.03
C VAL A 37 5.15 -3.45 -8.43
N GLN A 38 6.12 -3.43 -9.35
CA GLN A 38 5.97 -3.89 -10.72
C GLN A 38 6.34 -5.38 -10.86
N PRO A 39 5.57 -6.17 -11.60
CA PRO A 39 5.92 -7.56 -11.84
C PRO A 39 7.18 -7.70 -12.68
N ARG A 40 7.87 -8.84 -12.54
CA ARG A 40 8.95 -9.20 -13.46
C ARG A 40 8.36 -9.50 -14.82
N PHE A 41 8.99 -9.01 -15.87
CA PHE A 41 8.64 -9.45 -17.22
C PHE A 41 8.93 -10.94 -17.40
N SER A 42 8.06 -11.63 -18.13
CA SER A 42 8.30 -13.02 -18.48
C SER A 42 9.57 -13.16 -19.30
N SER A 43 10.19 -14.36 -19.26
CA SER A 43 11.38 -14.67 -20.05
C SER A 43 11.15 -14.47 -21.56
N HIS A 44 9.92 -14.71 -22.01
CA HIS A 44 9.54 -14.50 -23.42
C HIS A 44 9.63 -13.01 -23.79
N VAL A 45 9.01 -12.12 -23.02
CA VAL A 45 9.10 -10.66 -23.27
C VAL A 45 10.53 -10.17 -23.16
N ALA A 46 11.31 -10.71 -22.21
CA ALA A 46 12.68 -10.31 -22.00
C ALA A 46 13.61 -10.64 -23.19
N ARG A 47 13.29 -11.65 -24.01
CA ARG A 47 14.06 -12.01 -25.21
C ARG A 47 13.88 -11.03 -26.37
N PHE A 48 12.72 -10.39 -26.46
CA PHE A 48 12.35 -9.52 -27.60
C PHE A 48 12.40 -8.04 -27.27
N THR A 49 12.78 -7.66 -26.05
CA THR A 49 12.83 -6.26 -25.62
C THR A 49 14.16 -5.92 -24.97
N SER A 50 14.68 -4.73 -25.26
CA SER A 50 15.90 -4.25 -24.62
C SER A 50 15.70 -4.01 -23.11
N ARG A 51 16.78 -4.04 -22.35
CA ARG A 51 16.75 -3.73 -20.91
C ARG A 51 16.25 -2.32 -20.65
N SER A 52 16.68 -1.35 -21.46
CA SER A 52 16.27 0.05 -21.38
C SER A 52 14.78 0.23 -21.66
N ALA A 53 14.25 -0.43 -22.69
CA ALA A 53 12.82 -0.37 -23.01
C ALA A 53 11.96 -0.94 -21.85
N ARG A 54 12.38 -2.04 -21.24
CA ARG A 54 11.68 -2.60 -20.08
C ARG A 54 11.73 -1.68 -18.86
N GLN A 55 12.86 -1.02 -18.64
CA GLN A 55 13.03 -0.07 -17.55
C GLN A 55 12.16 1.18 -17.76
N ALA A 56 12.15 1.73 -18.98
CA ALA A 56 11.28 2.85 -19.33
C ALA A 56 9.80 2.53 -19.14
N LEU A 57 9.35 1.36 -19.61
CA LEU A 57 7.96 0.93 -19.44
C LEU A 57 7.57 0.75 -17.97
N ARG A 58 8.45 0.21 -17.14
CA ARG A 58 8.20 0.11 -15.69
C ARG A 58 8.09 1.47 -15.04
N ALA A 59 9.00 2.37 -15.36
CA ALA A 59 8.99 3.73 -14.82
C ALA A 59 7.70 4.45 -15.19
N GLU A 60 7.22 4.29 -16.43
CA GLU A 60 5.95 4.86 -16.90
C GLU A 60 4.77 4.30 -16.11
N ARG A 61 4.62 2.97 -16.07
CA ARG A 61 3.53 2.30 -15.36
C ARG A 61 3.53 2.61 -13.86
N SER A 62 4.70 2.70 -13.25
CA SER A 62 4.81 3.07 -11.84
C SER A 62 4.40 4.50 -11.59
N ARG A 63 4.80 5.42 -12.46
CA ARG A 63 4.41 6.84 -12.39
C ARG A 63 2.91 7.00 -12.52
N GLU A 64 2.28 6.33 -13.49
CA GLU A 64 0.83 6.30 -13.68
C GLU A 64 0.10 5.72 -12.45
N ALA A 65 0.59 4.60 -11.92
CA ALA A 65 -0.03 3.95 -10.77
C ALA A 65 -0.01 4.81 -9.50
N MET A 66 1.06 5.61 -9.31
CA MET A 66 1.23 6.46 -8.13
C MET A 66 0.68 7.88 -8.30
N ALA A 67 0.36 8.32 -9.53
CA ALA A 67 0.06 9.71 -9.84
C ALA A 67 -1.05 10.30 -8.96
N GLN A 68 -2.18 9.59 -8.81
CA GLN A 68 -3.30 10.07 -8.02
C GLN A 68 -2.97 10.14 -6.53
N ALA A 69 -2.29 9.12 -5.99
CA ALA A 69 -1.87 9.11 -4.58
C ALA A 69 -0.93 10.27 -4.26
N ILE A 70 0.05 10.54 -5.15
CA ILE A 70 0.98 11.65 -5.02
C ILE A 70 0.24 13.00 -5.08
N GLN A 71 -0.70 13.13 -6.01
CA GLN A 71 -1.51 14.33 -6.15
C GLN A 71 -2.33 14.61 -4.88
N ASP A 72 -3.02 13.58 -4.37
CA ASP A 72 -3.87 13.71 -3.18
C ASP A 72 -3.05 14.08 -1.94
N LEU A 73 -1.91 13.40 -1.69
CA LEU A 73 -1.03 13.73 -0.57
C LEU A 73 -0.40 15.12 -0.69
N SER A 74 0.00 15.52 -1.90
CA SER A 74 0.56 16.85 -2.14
C SER A 74 -0.46 17.95 -1.89
N ALA A 75 -1.71 17.75 -2.30
CA ALA A 75 -2.80 18.71 -2.09
C ALA A 75 -3.11 18.93 -0.60
N GLU A 76 -2.95 17.88 0.21
CA GLU A 76 -3.19 17.92 1.66
C GLU A 76 -1.94 18.26 2.48
N GLY A 77 -0.79 18.49 1.82
CA GLY A 77 0.46 18.82 2.49
C GLY A 77 1.10 17.68 3.30
N VAL A 78 0.68 16.43 3.07
CA VAL A 78 1.22 15.25 3.76
C VAL A 78 2.64 15.00 3.27
N PRO A 79 3.67 14.91 4.16
CA PRO A 79 5.01 14.53 3.76
C PRO A 79 5.04 13.10 3.20
N PHE A 80 5.64 12.92 2.03
CA PHE A 80 5.75 11.58 1.43
C PHE A 80 7.03 11.37 0.66
N ARG A 81 7.40 10.09 0.49
CA ARG A 81 8.36 9.61 -0.50
C ARG A 81 7.72 8.57 -1.39
N ALA A 82 8.09 8.53 -2.67
CA ALA A 82 7.59 7.53 -3.62
C ALA A 82 8.73 6.64 -4.10
N MET A 83 8.46 5.33 -4.20
CA MET A 83 9.45 4.35 -4.66
C MET A 83 8.80 3.24 -5.48
N THR A 84 9.63 2.60 -6.30
CA THR A 84 9.22 1.49 -7.16
C THR A 84 10.12 0.30 -6.89
N GLU A 85 9.50 -0.87 -6.69
CA GLU A 85 10.18 -2.15 -6.56
C GLU A 85 9.75 -3.11 -7.68
N VAL A 86 10.54 -4.15 -7.90
CA VAL A 86 10.24 -5.17 -8.92
C VAL A 86 10.28 -6.56 -8.31
N GLY A 87 9.18 -7.29 -8.41
CA GLY A 87 9.10 -8.65 -7.86
C GLY A 87 7.69 -9.11 -7.55
N MET A 88 7.59 -10.04 -6.62
CA MET A 88 6.31 -10.49 -6.09
C MET A 88 5.80 -9.44 -5.08
N PRO A 89 4.56 -8.95 -5.24
CA PRO A 89 4.08 -7.82 -4.43
C PRO A 89 4.20 -8.05 -2.92
N ALA A 90 3.68 -9.16 -2.39
CA ALA A 90 3.71 -9.43 -0.95
C ALA A 90 5.14 -9.48 -0.38
N GLU A 91 6.06 -10.14 -1.11
CA GLU A 91 7.49 -10.23 -0.74
C GLU A 91 8.15 -8.84 -0.72
N ARG A 92 7.90 -8.02 -1.76
CA ARG A 92 8.53 -6.71 -1.87
C ARG A 92 7.97 -5.71 -0.87
N ILE A 93 6.66 -5.75 -0.62
CA ILE A 93 6.03 -4.89 0.39
C ILE A 93 6.61 -5.17 1.78
N ALA A 94 6.66 -6.44 2.20
CA ALA A 94 7.23 -6.82 3.49
C ALA A 94 8.71 -6.42 3.60
N ALA A 95 9.53 -6.75 2.59
CA ALA A 95 10.96 -6.41 2.58
C ALA A 95 11.23 -4.90 2.61
N VAL A 96 10.39 -4.09 1.94
CA VAL A 96 10.50 -2.63 1.99
C VAL A 96 10.09 -2.11 3.36
N ALA A 97 9.00 -2.64 3.94
CA ALA A 97 8.53 -2.22 5.25
C ALA A 97 9.61 -2.42 6.33
N GLU A 98 10.28 -3.56 6.33
CA GLU A 98 11.39 -3.85 7.23
C GLU A 98 12.61 -2.97 6.95
N ARG A 99 13.05 -2.87 5.69
CA ARG A 99 14.21 -2.07 5.30
C ARG A 99 14.06 -0.60 5.65
N GLU A 100 12.87 -0.05 5.44
CA GLU A 100 12.55 1.35 5.70
C GLU A 100 12.11 1.59 7.14
N GLN A 101 11.98 0.55 7.95
CA GLN A 101 11.57 0.61 9.36
C GLN A 101 10.26 1.39 9.53
N VAL A 102 9.23 0.98 8.79
CA VAL A 102 7.92 1.63 8.89
C VAL A 102 7.16 1.14 10.14
N ASP A 103 6.34 2.00 10.70
CA ASP A 103 5.53 1.67 11.88
C ASP A 103 4.28 0.86 11.52
N GLU A 104 3.76 1.05 10.29
CA GLU A 104 2.54 0.41 9.83
C GLU A 104 2.50 0.30 8.31
N ILE A 105 1.79 -0.73 7.82
CA ILE A 105 1.47 -0.91 6.40
C ILE A 105 -0.03 -0.70 6.21
N MET A 106 -0.43 0.24 5.37
CA MET A 106 -1.84 0.50 5.06
C MET A 106 -2.17 0.11 3.62
N MET A 107 -3.08 -0.85 3.44
CA MET A 107 -3.39 -1.43 2.13
C MET A 107 -4.86 -1.27 1.77
N GLY A 108 -5.13 -0.79 0.55
CA GLY A 108 -6.45 -0.85 -0.04
C GLY A 108 -6.70 -2.18 -0.74
N VAL A 109 -7.80 -2.85 -0.44
CA VAL A 109 -8.19 -4.09 -1.11
C VAL A 109 -9.48 -3.90 -1.90
N GLY A 110 -9.45 -4.24 -3.19
CA GLY A 110 -10.62 -4.27 -4.05
C GLY A 110 -11.45 -5.53 -3.80
N ARG A 111 -12.76 -5.45 -4.06
CA ARG A 111 -13.60 -6.65 -4.16
C ARG A 111 -13.28 -7.36 -5.46
N HIS A 112 -12.60 -8.48 -5.39
CA HIS A 112 -12.48 -9.37 -6.54
C HIS A 112 -13.71 -10.29 -6.60
N PRO A 113 -14.17 -10.67 -7.81
CA PRO A 113 -15.22 -11.68 -7.98
C PRO A 113 -14.83 -12.96 -7.22
N ALA A 114 -15.82 -13.64 -6.64
CA ALA A 114 -15.59 -14.79 -5.76
C ALA A 114 -14.72 -15.90 -6.38
N TRP A 115 -14.77 -16.08 -7.71
CA TRP A 115 -13.97 -17.07 -8.44
C TRP A 115 -12.49 -16.74 -8.52
N LEU A 116 -12.09 -15.44 -8.42
CA LEU A 116 -10.69 -15.03 -8.40
C LEU A 116 -10.03 -15.25 -7.04
N ARG A 117 -10.84 -15.37 -5.97
CA ARG A 117 -10.36 -15.57 -4.59
C ARG A 117 -9.67 -16.92 -4.38
N TRP A 118 -9.98 -17.91 -5.23
CA TRP A 118 -9.38 -19.25 -5.15
C TRP A 118 -8.04 -19.36 -5.86
N VAL A 119 -7.71 -18.42 -6.76
CA VAL A 119 -6.52 -18.50 -7.62
C VAL A 119 -5.35 -17.63 -7.10
N ASN A 120 -5.62 -16.61 -6.30
CA ASN A 120 -4.58 -15.78 -5.69
C ASN A 120 -4.90 -15.50 -4.22
N PRO A 121 -4.07 -15.96 -3.28
CA PRO A 121 -4.12 -15.48 -1.91
C PRO A 121 -4.01 -13.95 -1.95
N SER A 122 -4.81 -13.24 -1.15
CA SER A 122 -4.77 -11.78 -1.18
C SER A 122 -3.35 -11.30 -0.88
N ILE A 123 -2.89 -10.27 -1.59
CA ILE A 123 -1.56 -9.70 -1.36
C ILE A 123 -1.41 -9.30 0.10
N ALA A 124 -2.49 -8.78 0.71
CA ALA A 124 -2.50 -8.41 2.12
C ALA A 124 -2.22 -9.61 3.04
N GLN A 125 -2.83 -10.77 2.79
CA GLN A 125 -2.52 -11.99 3.54
C GLN A 125 -1.05 -12.38 3.37
N GLY A 126 -0.56 -12.37 2.13
CA GLY A 126 0.83 -12.69 1.86
C GLY A 126 1.84 -11.72 2.49
N VAL A 127 1.46 -10.45 2.73
CA VAL A 127 2.26 -9.48 3.49
C VAL A 127 2.24 -9.85 4.97
N MET A 128 1.05 -10.07 5.57
CA MET A 128 0.91 -10.45 6.98
C MET A 128 1.67 -11.74 7.35
N GLU A 129 1.82 -12.67 6.41
CA GLU A 129 2.60 -13.89 6.62
C GLU A 129 4.13 -13.68 6.61
N ARG A 130 4.60 -12.49 6.21
CA ARG A 130 6.02 -12.19 5.95
C ARG A 130 6.62 -11.08 6.79
N THR A 131 5.83 -10.40 7.60
CA THR A 131 6.30 -9.32 8.46
C THR A 131 5.51 -9.27 9.77
N ASP A 132 6.18 -8.86 10.84
CA ASP A 132 5.56 -8.59 12.14
C ASP A 132 5.01 -7.16 12.25
N ILE A 133 5.19 -6.34 11.22
CA ILE A 133 4.67 -4.97 11.17
C ILE A 133 3.15 -5.01 11.02
N GLY A 134 2.43 -4.18 11.78
CA GLY A 134 0.98 -4.08 11.71
C GLY A 134 0.47 -3.75 10.30
N VAL A 135 -0.54 -4.49 9.83
CA VAL A 135 -1.15 -4.28 8.51
C VAL A 135 -2.61 -3.86 8.68
N THR A 136 -2.92 -2.64 8.28
CA THR A 136 -4.31 -2.15 8.21
C THR A 136 -4.84 -2.27 6.78
N VAL A 137 -6.01 -2.88 6.66
CA VAL A 137 -6.63 -3.18 5.36
C VAL A 137 -7.91 -2.36 5.19
N PHE A 138 -7.99 -1.60 4.10
CA PHE A 138 -9.14 -0.78 3.73
C PHE A 138 -9.96 -1.50 2.65
N ALA A 139 -11.13 -2.03 3.03
CA ALA A 139 -12.05 -2.67 2.09
C ALA A 139 -12.88 -1.63 1.32
N ARG A 140 -12.99 -1.78 0.00
CA ARG A 140 -13.83 -0.91 -0.84
C ARG A 140 -15.32 -1.15 -0.53
N GLY A 141 -16.04 -0.10 -0.12
CA GLY A 141 -17.51 -0.12 0.00
C GLY A 141 -18.07 0.16 1.38
N GLN A 142 -17.23 0.41 2.38
CA GLN A 142 -17.65 0.97 3.65
C GLN A 142 -16.69 2.10 4.02
N ALA A 143 -17.12 3.32 3.85
CA ALA A 143 -16.51 4.44 4.55
C ALA A 143 -16.68 4.14 6.04
N GLY A 144 -15.59 3.78 6.74
CA GLY A 144 -15.58 3.63 8.19
C GLY A 144 -15.37 2.23 8.78
N MET A 145 -15.20 1.15 8.01
CA MET A 145 -14.88 -0.13 8.62
C MET A 145 -13.41 -0.50 8.44
N ILE A 146 -12.66 -0.35 9.52
CA ILE A 146 -11.27 -0.78 9.65
C ILE A 146 -11.29 -2.22 10.16
N GLU A 147 -11.05 -3.20 9.30
CA GLU A 147 -10.74 -4.56 9.74
C GLU A 147 -9.25 -4.64 10.09
N ARG A 148 -8.95 -4.74 11.38
CA ARG A 148 -7.60 -4.99 11.88
C ARG A 148 -7.37 -6.48 11.95
N TYR A 149 -6.42 -6.98 11.18
CA TYR A 149 -5.92 -8.33 11.32
C TYR A 149 -4.49 -8.31 11.89
N ALA A 150 -4.31 -9.10 12.95
CA ALA A 150 -3.08 -9.44 13.65
C ALA A 150 -2.29 -8.29 14.27
N LEU A 151 -2.43 -8.17 15.58
CA LEU A 151 -1.47 -7.49 16.46
C LEU A 151 -0.46 -8.51 16.99
N PRO A 152 0.83 -8.30 16.84
CA PRO A 152 1.75 -8.75 17.89
C PRO A 152 1.49 -7.88 19.12
N ALA A 153 1.47 -8.50 20.29
CA ALA A 153 1.20 -7.86 21.55
C ALA A 153 2.15 -6.69 21.82
N GLY A 154 1.64 -5.46 21.73
CA GLY A 154 2.44 -4.28 22.08
C GLY A 154 1.90 -2.91 21.69
N VAL A 155 0.99 -2.80 20.72
CA VAL A 155 0.53 -1.48 20.24
C VAL A 155 -1.01 -1.37 20.24
N ALA A 156 -1.62 -1.68 21.38
CA ALA A 156 -3.09 -1.67 21.53
C ALA A 156 -3.69 -0.31 21.96
N GLY A 157 -2.96 0.82 21.83
CA GLY A 157 -3.34 2.06 22.53
C GLY A 157 -4.09 3.13 21.73
N LEU A 158 -3.96 3.23 20.42
CA LEU A 158 -4.34 4.46 19.70
C LEU A 158 -5.62 4.42 18.86
N ALA A 159 -6.23 3.28 18.66
CA ALA A 159 -7.39 3.19 17.76
C ALA A 159 -8.75 3.21 18.46
N ALA A 160 -8.81 3.14 19.77
CA ALA A 160 -10.06 3.19 20.53
C ALA A 160 -10.61 4.63 20.71
N LEU A 161 -9.81 5.66 20.43
CA LEU A 161 -10.19 7.05 20.75
C LEU A 161 -11.01 7.77 19.66
N LEU A 162 -11.16 7.21 18.46
CA LEU A 162 -11.90 7.85 17.36
C LEU A 162 -13.34 7.36 17.18
N LEU A 163 -13.83 6.45 18.03
CA LEU A 163 -15.19 5.90 17.94
C LEU A 163 -16.19 6.54 18.90
N THR A 164 -15.83 7.58 19.67
CA THR A 164 -16.71 8.22 20.63
C THR A 164 -16.77 9.75 20.50
N ALA A 165 -16.83 10.26 19.28
CA ALA A 165 -17.26 11.66 19.06
C ALA A 165 -18.45 11.63 18.09
N GLU A 166 -19.67 11.65 18.67
CA GLU A 166 -20.88 12.10 17.99
C GLU A 166 -20.76 13.55 17.57
#